data_12a4abeeb17283b41e471748c4d0285f
#
_entry.id   12a4abeeb17283b41e471748c4d0285f
#
_cell.length_a   1.000
_cell.length_b   1.000
_cell.length_c   1.000
_cell.angle_alpha   90.00
_cell.angle_beta   90.00
_cell.angle_gamma   90.00
#
_symmetry.space_group_name_H-M   'P 1'
#
loop_
_entity.id
_entity.type
_entity.pdbx_description
1 polymer ?
#
loop_
_entity_poly.entity_id
_entity_poly.type
_entity_poly.pdbx_seq_one_letter_code
_entity_poly.pdbx_strand_id
1 'polypeptide(L)'
;MASEASLWNGPKGKRSADLLIAFVLVALLFSFGEVSAQEVRSGWEVVDSGTEENLYTAEYLEGEIWAFGSGGTMIRSIDEGRTWSESGISVSQDLTSSDSSYESIIVAGNSGTVLLMNEGVWMDVSSDQFGDIKDVALTGNDSFVVIEQDEVWTCTMTVEWDTECDSANEGGGINYLSVSFLDSENGIISGENGAIIASSDGGSSWEYRDAPSEVSTKAIIDVEYYSTIRAYAISEEGHILKSSREGNVPVGFVWSIVDIEREYPPGGGDEFESGGSNLDFEVSGMKVLGQFKFMLSGPGGYLSLSLDGGNIVSQQMIPVSNETVFNGFAMLDGFRGVAVGDGGVLLRTENAGSEEFVGFEVIDFNDFGQFVDYSKERLMDGLVATAKIVIFGILMGFSLGIVLSMLKTSPTTLKNVAQTNRFQILLMFVVTPLWLSFQIPI
;
A
#
# COMPACT_ATOMS: atom_id res chain seq x y z
N MET A 1 18.52 -39.75 87.63
CA MET A 1 19.27 -38.56 87.22
C MET A 1 18.99 -38.36 85.71
N ALA A 2 18.20 -37.36 85.41
CA ALA A 2 17.75 -37.02 84.10
C ALA A 2 18.80 -36.20 83.34
N SER A 3 18.92 -36.38 82.06
CA SER A 3 19.58 -35.42 81.22
C SER A 3 18.71 -35.18 79.96
N GLU A 4 18.17 -33.99 79.94
CA GLU A 4 17.38 -33.46 78.84
C GLU A 4 18.25 -33.27 77.56
N ALA A 5 17.78 -33.74 76.46
CA ALA A 5 18.26 -33.36 75.17
C ALA A 5 17.25 -32.40 74.51
N SER A 6 17.59 -31.13 74.48
CA SER A 6 16.78 -30.12 73.77
C SER A 6 16.89 -30.28 72.25
N LEU A 7 15.78 -30.55 71.64
CA LEU A 7 15.61 -30.54 70.18
C LEU A 7 15.53 -29.08 69.66
N TRP A 8 16.51 -28.70 68.85
CA TRP A 8 16.56 -27.44 68.14
C TRP A 8 15.67 -27.48 66.92
N ASN A 9 14.51 -26.81 66.98
CA ASN A 9 13.62 -26.59 65.85
C ASN A 9 13.94 -25.26 65.18
N GLY A 10 14.77 -25.25 64.15
CA GLY A 10 15.02 -24.08 63.32
C GLY A 10 14.10 -24.06 62.11
N PRO A 11 13.66 -22.88 61.63
CA PRO A 11 12.68 -22.73 60.57
C PRO A 11 13.35 -22.97 59.18
N LYS A 12 13.39 -24.23 58.75
CA LYS A 12 13.93 -24.58 57.40
C LYS A 12 12.93 -24.40 56.26
N GLY A 13 11.69 -24.02 56.52
CA GLY A 13 10.67 -23.89 55.49
C GLY A 13 10.49 -22.50 54.83
N LYS A 14 10.93 -21.44 55.51
CA LYS A 14 10.77 -20.07 54.96
C LYS A 14 11.83 -19.68 53.95
N ARG A 15 13.07 -20.06 54.14
CA ARG A 15 14.19 -19.67 53.25
C ARG A 15 14.13 -20.22 51.84
N SER A 16 13.52 -21.39 51.63
CA SER A 16 13.34 -21.98 50.31
C SER A 16 12.22 -21.33 49.52
N ALA A 17 11.15 -20.89 50.19
CA ALA A 17 10.04 -20.16 49.56
C ALA A 17 10.48 -18.74 49.13
N ASP A 18 11.23 -18.04 50.00
CA ASP A 18 11.75 -16.71 49.69
C ASP A 18 12.76 -16.72 48.54
N LEU A 19 13.57 -17.76 48.42
CA LEU A 19 14.50 -17.94 47.30
C LEU A 19 13.78 -18.24 45.97
N LEU A 20 12.70 -19.02 46.02
CA LEU A 20 11.87 -19.31 44.86
C LEU A 20 11.11 -18.07 44.35
N ILE A 21 10.56 -17.28 45.30
CA ILE A 21 9.88 -16.01 45.00
C ILE A 21 10.89 -15.00 44.43
N ALA A 22 12.10 -14.91 44.97
CA ALA A 22 13.16 -14.05 44.45
C ALA A 22 13.60 -14.48 43.05
N PHE A 23 13.69 -15.77 42.77
CA PHE A 23 14.05 -16.30 41.44
C PHE A 23 12.94 -16.05 40.40
N VAL A 24 11.67 -16.17 40.80
CA VAL A 24 10.52 -15.86 39.93
C VAL A 24 10.42 -14.35 39.68
N LEU A 25 10.67 -13.50 40.68
CA LEU A 25 10.72 -12.04 40.51
C LEU A 25 11.89 -11.60 39.64
N VAL A 26 13.06 -12.19 39.77
CA VAL A 26 14.22 -11.94 38.90
C VAL A 26 13.94 -12.42 37.49
N ALA A 27 13.31 -13.60 37.30
CA ALA A 27 12.91 -14.08 35.98
C ALA A 27 11.83 -13.21 35.33
N LEU A 28 10.92 -12.63 36.12
CA LEU A 28 9.93 -11.65 35.64
C LEU A 28 10.60 -10.30 35.27
N LEU A 29 11.62 -9.86 36.02
CA LEU A 29 12.36 -8.63 35.71
C LEU A 29 13.21 -8.76 34.43
N PHE A 30 13.68 -9.97 34.10
CA PHE A 30 14.39 -10.26 32.85
C PHE A 30 13.45 -10.55 31.68
N SER A 31 12.13 -10.69 31.90
CA SER A 31 11.15 -10.86 30.81
C SER A 31 10.59 -9.54 30.28
N PHE A 32 10.83 -8.43 30.98
CA PHE A 32 10.67 -7.09 30.40
C PHE A 32 12.00 -6.71 29.74
N GLY A 33 12.34 -7.40 28.64
CA GLY A 33 13.31 -6.87 27.69
C GLY A 33 12.74 -5.52 27.25
N GLU A 34 13.56 -4.48 27.31
CA GLU A 34 13.25 -3.22 26.67
C GLU A 34 12.82 -3.56 25.23
N VAL A 35 11.55 -3.36 24.93
CA VAL A 35 11.13 -3.18 23.56
C VAL A 35 11.77 -1.86 23.17
N SER A 36 12.98 -1.90 22.62
CA SER A 36 13.52 -0.74 21.95
C SER A 36 12.48 -0.43 20.87
N ALA A 37 11.87 0.75 20.96
CA ALA A 37 11.01 1.23 19.91
C ALA A 37 11.84 1.13 18.62
N GLN A 38 11.44 0.22 17.73
CA GLN A 38 12.10 0.05 16.45
C GLN A 38 11.81 1.35 15.69
N GLU A 39 12.83 2.07 15.32
CA GLU A 39 12.68 3.30 14.56
C GLU A 39 12.18 2.90 13.17
N VAL A 40 10.96 3.31 12.82
CA VAL A 40 10.38 3.11 11.50
C VAL A 40 10.75 4.32 10.66
N ARG A 41 11.25 4.09 9.46
CA ARG A 41 11.53 5.14 8.48
C ARG A 41 10.54 5.06 7.34
N SER A 42 10.25 6.23 6.79
CA SER A 42 9.52 6.33 5.52
C SER A 42 10.25 5.53 4.43
N GLY A 43 9.48 4.78 3.65
CA GLY A 43 9.96 4.16 2.41
C GLY A 43 10.09 5.16 1.26
N TRP A 44 9.86 6.45 1.53
CA TRP A 44 10.00 7.56 0.59
C TRP A 44 11.15 8.46 1.00
N GLU A 45 11.92 8.94 0.04
CA GLU A 45 12.94 9.98 0.21
C GLU A 45 12.59 11.23 -0.60
N VAL A 46 12.89 12.41 -0.06
CA VAL A 46 12.73 13.68 -0.77
C VAL A 46 13.87 13.85 -1.76
N VAL A 47 13.53 14.18 -3.00
CA VAL A 47 14.49 14.49 -4.06
C VAL A 47 14.27 15.91 -4.53
N ASP A 48 15.36 16.62 -4.84
CA ASP A 48 15.31 17.95 -5.44
C ASP A 48 14.89 17.83 -6.92
N SER A 49 13.70 18.32 -7.22
CA SER A 49 13.17 18.36 -8.59
C SER A 49 13.80 19.44 -9.47
N GLY A 50 14.44 20.43 -8.85
CA GLY A 50 14.99 21.61 -9.54
C GLY A 50 13.95 22.65 -9.94
N THR A 51 12.70 22.52 -9.51
CA THR A 51 11.59 23.46 -9.79
C THR A 51 10.74 23.71 -8.54
N GLU A 52 10.08 24.87 -8.49
CA GLU A 52 9.04 25.21 -7.49
C GLU A 52 7.63 25.15 -8.13
N GLU A 53 7.53 24.82 -9.42
CA GLU A 53 6.26 24.68 -10.12
C GLU A 53 5.51 23.42 -9.68
N ASN A 54 4.18 23.46 -9.72
CA ASN A 54 3.39 22.27 -9.43
C ASN A 54 3.66 21.20 -10.47
N LEU A 55 3.89 19.96 -10.02
CA LEU A 55 4.00 18.79 -10.87
C LEU A 55 2.67 18.02 -10.78
N TYR A 56 2.01 17.86 -11.93
CA TYR A 56 0.66 17.27 -12.00
C TYR A 56 0.67 15.79 -12.36
N THR A 57 1.61 15.37 -13.21
CA THR A 57 1.69 13.99 -13.68
C THR A 57 3.13 13.58 -13.95
N ALA A 58 3.38 12.28 -13.98
CA ALA A 58 4.69 11.73 -14.28
C ALA A 58 4.59 10.38 -14.97
N GLU A 59 5.55 10.11 -15.87
CA GLU A 59 5.60 8.87 -16.64
C GLU A 59 7.00 8.25 -16.65
N TYR A 60 7.03 6.93 -16.76
CA TYR A 60 8.26 6.17 -16.95
C TYR A 60 8.26 5.47 -18.30
N LEU A 61 9.33 5.70 -19.06
CA LEU A 61 9.54 5.03 -20.34
C LEU A 61 11.03 4.73 -20.55
N GLU A 62 11.37 3.48 -20.84
CA GLU A 62 12.69 3.03 -21.31
C GLU A 62 13.89 3.49 -20.45
N GLY A 63 13.75 3.58 -19.15
CA GLY A 63 14.82 3.98 -18.23
C GLY A 63 14.81 5.48 -17.89
N GLU A 64 13.88 6.24 -18.44
CA GLU A 64 13.70 7.64 -18.19
C GLU A 64 12.41 7.89 -17.41
N ILE A 65 12.46 8.82 -16.46
CA ILE A 65 11.27 9.33 -15.80
C ILE A 65 11.07 10.77 -16.23
N TRP A 66 9.86 11.09 -16.62
CA TRP A 66 9.43 12.43 -16.96
C TRP A 66 8.38 12.89 -15.98
N ALA A 67 8.41 14.18 -15.60
CA ALA A 67 7.36 14.81 -14.82
C ALA A 67 6.96 16.14 -15.47
N PHE A 68 5.67 16.43 -15.42
CA PHE A 68 5.04 17.52 -16.11
C PHE A 68 4.21 18.35 -15.16
N GLY A 69 4.09 19.67 -15.45
CA GLY A 69 3.44 20.55 -14.50
C GLY A 69 3.01 21.90 -15.03
N SER A 70 2.85 22.82 -14.08
CA SER A 70 2.40 24.19 -14.35
C SER A 70 3.41 24.96 -15.21
N GLY A 71 2.88 25.91 -16.00
CA GLY A 71 3.67 26.79 -16.86
C GLY A 71 4.47 26.04 -17.94
N GLY A 72 4.07 24.83 -18.34
CA GLY A 72 4.79 24.01 -19.30
C GLY A 72 6.04 23.33 -18.73
N THR A 73 6.11 23.21 -17.42
CA THR A 73 7.23 22.51 -16.76
C THR A 73 7.36 21.08 -17.27
N MET A 74 8.55 20.74 -17.74
CA MET A 74 8.95 19.39 -18.14
C MET A 74 10.33 19.09 -17.56
N ILE A 75 10.42 18.13 -16.68
CA ILE A 75 11.68 17.68 -16.07
C ILE A 75 11.89 16.20 -16.32
N ARG A 76 13.15 15.80 -16.41
CA ARG A 76 13.56 14.43 -16.76
C ARG A 76 14.62 13.90 -15.80
N SER A 77 14.51 12.63 -15.46
CA SER A 77 15.54 11.84 -14.78
C SER A 77 15.95 10.65 -15.64
N ILE A 78 17.25 10.35 -15.66
CA ILE A 78 17.85 9.18 -16.33
C ILE A 78 18.53 8.22 -15.35
N ASP A 79 18.35 8.43 -14.06
CA ASP A 79 19.01 7.70 -12.98
C ASP A 79 18.03 7.20 -11.92
N GLU A 80 16.86 6.75 -12.37
CA GLU A 80 15.77 6.21 -11.54
C GLU A 80 15.21 7.24 -10.54
N GLY A 81 15.13 8.52 -10.94
CA GLY A 81 14.55 9.58 -10.12
C GLY A 81 15.50 10.19 -9.09
N ARG A 82 16.81 9.89 -9.12
CA ARG A 82 17.78 10.46 -8.17
C ARG A 82 18.16 11.89 -8.45
N THR A 83 18.29 12.22 -9.73
CA THR A 83 18.57 13.60 -10.18
C THR A 83 17.67 14.00 -11.32
N TRP A 84 17.36 15.29 -11.40
CA TRP A 84 16.41 15.84 -12.36
C TRP A 84 16.98 17.04 -13.07
N SER A 85 16.54 17.25 -14.30
CA SER A 85 16.90 18.40 -15.11
C SER A 85 15.74 18.81 -16.03
N GLU A 86 15.62 20.12 -16.29
CA GLU A 86 14.70 20.59 -17.32
C GLU A 86 15.03 19.94 -18.68
N SER A 87 13.98 19.52 -19.39
CA SER A 87 14.07 18.85 -20.69
C SER A 87 12.75 18.98 -21.43
N GLY A 88 12.75 18.59 -22.70
CA GLY A 88 11.55 18.65 -23.55
C GLY A 88 11.49 19.89 -24.43
N ILE A 89 10.29 20.20 -24.91
CA ILE A 89 10.00 21.40 -25.69
C ILE A 89 9.33 22.48 -24.85
N SER A 90 9.60 23.74 -25.17
CA SER A 90 9.10 24.86 -24.37
C SER A 90 7.66 25.19 -24.78
N VAL A 91 6.75 25.01 -23.86
CA VAL A 91 5.36 25.49 -23.89
C VAL A 91 5.11 26.37 -22.66
N SER A 92 3.97 27.03 -22.60
CA SER A 92 3.62 27.90 -21.46
C SER A 92 2.32 27.50 -20.77
N GLN A 93 1.64 26.51 -21.32
CA GLN A 93 0.39 25.98 -20.79
C GLN A 93 0.69 24.92 -19.73
N ASP A 94 -0.20 24.80 -18.76
CA ASP A 94 -0.11 23.75 -17.77
C ASP A 94 -0.28 22.39 -18.46
N LEU A 95 0.57 21.44 -18.11
CA LEU A 95 0.57 20.06 -18.57
C LEU A 95 -0.01 19.20 -17.46
N THR A 96 -1.27 18.79 -17.60
CA THR A 96 -2.08 18.26 -16.49
C THR A 96 -2.32 16.76 -16.52
N SER A 97 -2.14 16.12 -17.67
CA SER A 97 -2.35 14.70 -17.87
C SER A 97 -1.28 14.10 -18.77
N SER A 98 -0.96 12.84 -18.58
CA SER A 98 -0.02 12.10 -19.42
C SER A 98 -0.32 10.61 -19.44
N ASP A 99 0.14 9.94 -20.49
CA ASP A 99 0.16 8.48 -20.59
C ASP A 99 1.45 8.02 -21.27
N SER A 100 1.90 6.81 -20.93
CA SER A 100 3.07 6.18 -21.52
C SER A 100 2.79 4.75 -21.95
N SER A 101 2.85 4.51 -23.23
CA SER A 101 2.73 3.18 -23.82
C SER A 101 3.35 3.14 -25.22
N TYR A 102 3.49 1.98 -25.82
CA TYR A 102 3.94 1.80 -27.19
C TYR A 102 5.27 2.51 -27.55
N GLU A 103 6.22 2.60 -26.58
CA GLU A 103 7.50 3.31 -26.74
C GLU A 103 7.35 4.84 -26.91
N SER A 104 6.20 5.39 -26.49
CA SER A 104 5.86 6.80 -26.57
C SER A 104 5.37 7.35 -25.23
N ILE A 105 5.50 8.67 -25.05
CA ILE A 105 4.84 9.43 -23.98
C ILE A 105 3.99 10.50 -24.64
N ILE A 106 2.75 10.61 -24.21
CA ILE A 106 1.88 11.72 -24.54
C ILE A 106 1.63 12.55 -23.29
N VAL A 107 1.62 13.86 -23.43
CA VAL A 107 1.23 14.77 -22.35
C VAL A 107 0.29 15.81 -22.90
N ALA A 108 -0.76 16.12 -22.14
CA ALA A 108 -1.78 17.07 -22.53
C ALA A 108 -2.09 18.07 -21.42
N GLY A 109 -2.75 19.17 -21.76
CA GLY A 109 -3.05 20.20 -20.79
C GLY A 109 -3.99 21.27 -21.31
N ASN A 110 -3.85 22.46 -20.71
CA ASN A 110 -4.73 23.59 -20.97
C ASN A 110 -4.60 24.10 -22.40
N SER A 111 -5.67 24.72 -22.90
CA SER A 111 -5.74 25.38 -24.22
C SER A 111 -5.35 24.47 -25.39
N GLY A 112 -5.77 23.22 -25.34
CA GLY A 112 -5.57 22.25 -26.42
C GLY A 112 -4.13 21.78 -26.61
N THR A 113 -3.27 22.00 -25.64
CA THR A 113 -1.86 21.59 -25.71
C THR A 113 -1.76 20.08 -25.64
N VAL A 114 -1.11 19.48 -26.64
CA VAL A 114 -0.76 18.06 -26.67
C VAL A 114 0.65 17.91 -27.21
N LEU A 115 1.51 17.25 -26.46
CA LEU A 115 2.89 16.96 -26.86
C LEU A 115 3.07 15.44 -26.89
N LEU A 116 3.67 14.93 -27.94
CA LEU A 116 3.97 13.51 -28.10
C LEU A 116 5.48 13.30 -28.19
N MET A 117 6.01 12.41 -27.38
CA MET A 117 7.36 11.88 -27.54
C MET A 117 7.30 10.52 -28.22
N ASN A 118 7.98 10.40 -29.35
CA ASN A 118 8.16 9.14 -30.04
C ASN A 118 9.64 8.98 -30.43
N GLU A 119 10.22 7.80 -30.23
CA GLU A 119 11.64 7.53 -30.47
C GLU A 119 12.59 8.57 -29.80
N GLY A 120 12.23 9.09 -28.62
CA GLY A 120 13.01 10.08 -27.87
C GLY A 120 12.93 11.51 -28.41
N VAL A 121 12.05 11.81 -29.34
CA VAL A 121 11.85 13.14 -29.92
C VAL A 121 10.47 13.68 -29.54
N TRP A 122 10.44 14.85 -28.90
CA TRP A 122 9.19 15.55 -28.59
C TRP A 122 8.66 16.31 -29.80
N MET A 123 7.36 16.22 -30.03
CA MET A 123 6.61 16.90 -31.09
C MET A 123 5.42 17.60 -30.47
N ASP A 124 5.14 18.81 -30.94
CA ASP A 124 3.91 19.54 -30.65
C ASP A 124 2.83 19.09 -31.63
N VAL A 125 1.83 18.39 -31.11
CA VAL A 125 0.67 17.87 -31.85
C VAL A 125 -0.64 18.52 -31.39
N SER A 126 -0.54 19.69 -30.76
CA SER A 126 -1.64 20.51 -30.27
C SER A 126 -2.62 20.85 -31.39
N SER A 127 -3.87 21.04 -31.02
CA SER A 127 -4.92 21.46 -31.98
C SER A 127 -5.77 22.57 -31.40
N ASP A 128 -6.05 23.58 -32.21
CA ASP A 128 -6.99 24.67 -31.90
C ASP A 128 -8.46 24.19 -31.73
N GLN A 129 -8.73 22.90 -32.06
CA GLN A 129 -10.03 22.28 -31.84
C GLN A 129 -10.28 21.95 -30.38
N PHE A 130 -9.22 21.79 -29.58
CA PHE A 130 -9.32 21.39 -28.21
C PHE A 130 -9.35 22.60 -27.27
N GLY A 131 -10.14 22.51 -26.21
CA GLY A 131 -10.12 23.38 -25.05
C GLY A 131 -9.12 22.90 -23.99
N ASP A 132 -9.56 22.98 -22.74
CA ASP A 132 -8.75 22.44 -21.62
C ASP A 132 -8.94 20.91 -21.54
N ILE A 133 -7.89 20.19 -21.84
CA ILE A 133 -7.89 18.73 -21.87
C ILE A 133 -7.92 18.22 -20.41
N LYS A 134 -8.79 17.27 -20.14
CA LYS A 134 -8.93 16.62 -18.84
C LYS A 134 -8.01 15.45 -18.68
N ASP A 135 -7.94 14.59 -19.73
CA ASP A 135 -7.08 13.43 -19.72
C ASP A 135 -6.77 12.97 -21.15
N VAL A 136 -5.70 12.19 -21.31
CA VAL A 136 -5.21 11.69 -22.60
C VAL A 136 -4.69 10.27 -22.44
N ALA A 137 -4.92 9.43 -23.43
CA ALA A 137 -4.40 8.07 -23.46
C ALA A 137 -3.94 7.67 -24.87
N LEU A 138 -2.80 6.97 -24.95
CA LEU A 138 -2.28 6.39 -26.19
C LEU A 138 -3.08 5.15 -26.58
N THR A 139 -3.44 5.04 -27.85
CA THR A 139 -4.03 3.83 -28.45
C THR A 139 -3.06 3.15 -29.42
N GLY A 140 -1.94 3.79 -29.73
CA GLY A 140 -0.88 3.30 -30.61
C GLY A 140 0.31 4.25 -30.59
N ASN A 141 1.35 3.97 -31.38
CA ASN A 141 2.52 4.87 -31.50
C ASN A 141 2.19 6.22 -32.12
N ASP A 142 1.14 6.29 -32.90
CA ASP A 142 0.69 7.44 -33.68
C ASP A 142 -0.80 7.75 -33.49
N SER A 143 -1.43 7.18 -32.47
CA SER A 143 -2.85 7.37 -32.20
C SER A 143 -3.13 7.51 -30.71
N PHE A 144 -4.09 8.37 -30.39
CA PHE A 144 -4.44 8.67 -29.00
C PHE A 144 -5.89 9.15 -28.88
N VAL A 145 -6.41 9.10 -27.68
CA VAL A 145 -7.72 9.65 -27.31
C VAL A 145 -7.51 10.81 -26.34
N VAL A 146 -8.24 11.88 -26.58
CA VAL A 146 -8.30 13.07 -25.72
C VAL A 146 -9.72 13.23 -25.18
N ILE A 147 -9.86 13.53 -23.90
CA ILE A 147 -11.14 13.93 -23.32
C ILE A 147 -11.08 15.36 -22.82
N GLU A 148 -12.14 16.12 -23.13
CA GLU A 148 -12.37 17.46 -22.64
C GLU A 148 -13.84 17.63 -22.31
N GLN A 149 -14.17 18.07 -21.08
CA GLN A 149 -15.55 18.21 -20.61
C GLN A 149 -16.43 17.01 -21.04
N ASP A 150 -17.34 17.22 -21.99
CA ASP A 150 -18.29 16.24 -22.50
C ASP A 150 -17.95 15.73 -23.92
N GLU A 151 -16.75 16.00 -24.41
CA GLU A 151 -16.28 15.55 -25.70
C GLU A 151 -15.14 14.53 -25.60
N VAL A 152 -15.19 13.55 -26.48
CA VAL A 152 -14.15 12.52 -26.65
C VAL A 152 -13.65 12.59 -28.08
N TRP A 153 -12.35 12.78 -28.24
CA TRP A 153 -11.69 12.87 -29.53
C TRP A 153 -10.78 11.67 -29.74
N THR A 154 -10.93 11.00 -30.86
CA THR A 154 -10.00 9.96 -31.30
C THR A 154 -9.10 10.56 -32.39
N CYS A 155 -7.81 10.56 -32.14
CA CYS A 155 -6.82 11.24 -32.95
C CYS A 155 -5.82 10.26 -33.55
N THR A 156 -5.38 10.53 -34.78
CA THR A 156 -4.33 9.79 -35.47
C THR A 156 -3.37 10.78 -36.12
N MET A 157 -2.07 10.50 -35.96
CA MET A 157 -1.03 11.29 -36.63
C MET A 157 -0.82 10.83 -38.05
N THR A 158 -0.73 11.77 -38.93
CA THR A 158 -0.38 11.51 -40.33
C THR A 158 1.13 11.41 -40.54
N VAL A 159 1.56 10.90 -41.67
CA VAL A 159 2.99 10.83 -42.04
C VAL A 159 3.68 12.19 -42.17
N GLU A 160 2.92 13.27 -42.24
CA GLU A 160 3.42 14.65 -42.27
C GLU A 160 3.44 15.29 -40.88
N TRP A 161 3.13 14.52 -39.82
CA TRP A 161 3.04 14.95 -38.42
C TRP A 161 1.87 15.91 -38.15
N ASP A 162 0.87 15.96 -39.05
CA ASP A 162 -0.40 16.60 -38.76
C ASP A 162 -1.32 15.64 -37.98
N THR A 163 -2.15 16.19 -37.13
CA THR A 163 -3.10 15.40 -36.30
C THR A 163 -4.48 15.48 -36.91
N GLU A 164 -5.07 14.35 -37.22
CA GLU A 164 -6.46 14.21 -37.64
C GLU A 164 -7.26 13.65 -36.47
N CYS A 165 -8.30 14.40 -36.02
CA CYS A 165 -9.13 13.99 -34.90
C CYS A 165 -10.60 13.96 -35.29
N ASP A 166 -11.26 12.89 -34.94
CA ASP A 166 -12.70 12.71 -35.06
C ASP A 166 -13.36 12.73 -33.67
N SER A 167 -14.47 13.47 -33.53
CA SER A 167 -15.28 13.42 -32.32
C SER A 167 -16.03 12.09 -32.27
N ALA A 168 -15.77 11.31 -31.20
CA ALA A 168 -16.39 10.01 -30.96
C ALA A 168 -17.61 10.09 -30.03
N ASN A 169 -18.01 11.30 -29.62
CA ASN A 169 -19.09 11.48 -28.63
C ASN A 169 -20.42 11.77 -29.28
N GLU A 170 -21.46 11.07 -28.84
CA GLU A 170 -22.86 11.37 -29.19
C GLU A 170 -23.50 12.44 -28.28
N GLY A 171 -22.69 13.20 -27.51
CA GLY A 171 -23.12 14.37 -26.74
C GLY A 171 -24.11 14.05 -25.61
N GLY A 172 -23.62 13.55 -24.51
CA GLY A 172 -24.45 13.24 -23.33
C GLY A 172 -24.49 14.35 -22.26
N GLY A 173 -23.68 15.41 -22.40
CA GLY A 173 -23.57 16.47 -21.39
C GLY A 173 -23.00 15.95 -20.07
N ILE A 174 -22.19 14.92 -20.11
CA ILE A 174 -21.49 14.32 -18.96
C ILE A 174 -20.03 14.77 -19.03
N ASN A 175 -19.53 15.38 -17.97
CA ASN A 175 -18.11 15.68 -17.87
C ASN A 175 -17.31 14.40 -17.64
N TYR A 176 -16.46 14.07 -18.61
CA TYR A 176 -15.48 13.00 -18.50
C TYR A 176 -14.25 13.48 -17.75
N LEU A 177 -13.61 12.58 -16.99
CA LEU A 177 -12.54 12.96 -16.06
C LEU A 177 -11.26 12.17 -16.27
N SER A 178 -11.35 10.88 -16.64
CA SER A 178 -10.17 10.04 -16.86
C SER A 178 -10.42 9.04 -17.97
N VAL A 179 -9.37 8.71 -18.74
CA VAL A 179 -9.36 7.73 -19.82
C VAL A 179 -8.17 6.78 -19.69
N SER A 180 -8.40 5.50 -19.89
CA SER A 180 -7.34 4.49 -19.89
C SER A 180 -7.57 3.47 -20.99
N PHE A 181 -6.52 3.11 -21.71
CA PHE A 181 -6.55 2.06 -22.72
C PHE A 181 -5.72 0.85 -22.30
N LEU A 182 -6.27 -0.33 -22.51
CA LEU A 182 -5.57 -1.59 -22.29
C LEU A 182 -4.67 -1.95 -23.47
N ASP A 183 -5.17 -1.67 -24.66
CA ASP A 183 -4.56 -1.94 -25.95
C ASP A 183 -5.16 -1.01 -27.00
N SER A 184 -4.81 -1.17 -28.27
CA SER A 184 -5.30 -0.32 -29.35
C SER A 184 -6.80 -0.41 -29.63
N GLU A 185 -7.54 -1.31 -28.99
CA GLU A 185 -8.97 -1.51 -29.21
C GLU A 185 -9.80 -1.20 -27.95
N ASN A 186 -9.30 -1.58 -26.77
CA ASN A 186 -10.08 -1.60 -25.54
C ASN A 186 -9.77 -0.41 -24.64
N GLY A 187 -10.73 0.49 -24.47
CA GLY A 187 -10.64 1.69 -23.62
C GLY A 187 -11.79 1.81 -22.63
N ILE A 188 -11.55 2.54 -21.54
CA ILE A 188 -12.55 2.94 -20.56
C ILE A 188 -12.41 4.44 -20.31
N ILE A 189 -13.52 5.13 -20.18
CA ILE A 189 -13.60 6.52 -19.70
C ILE A 189 -14.50 6.56 -18.48
N SER A 190 -14.10 7.34 -17.49
CA SER A 190 -14.91 7.64 -16.31
C SER A 190 -15.25 9.13 -16.24
N GLY A 191 -16.26 9.47 -15.41
CA GLY A 191 -16.70 10.86 -15.31
C GLY A 191 -17.71 11.11 -14.21
N GLU A 192 -18.32 12.30 -14.27
CA GLU A 192 -19.34 12.72 -13.31
C GLU A 192 -20.60 11.84 -13.37
N ASN A 193 -21.38 11.88 -12.28
CA ASN A 193 -22.65 11.17 -12.14
C ASN A 193 -22.52 9.64 -12.34
N GLY A 194 -21.44 9.05 -11.90
CA GLY A 194 -21.18 7.62 -12.02
C GLY A 194 -20.94 7.16 -13.45
N ALA A 195 -20.60 8.07 -14.36
CA ALA A 195 -20.39 7.71 -15.76
C ALA A 195 -19.20 6.77 -15.91
N ILE A 196 -19.45 5.66 -16.57
CA ILE A 196 -18.43 4.75 -17.10
C ILE A 196 -18.85 4.40 -18.52
N ILE A 197 -17.98 4.61 -19.48
CA ILE A 197 -18.16 4.19 -20.87
C ILE A 197 -16.98 3.35 -21.31
N ALA A 198 -17.19 2.39 -22.17
CA ALA A 198 -16.15 1.50 -22.66
C ALA A 198 -16.17 1.42 -24.19
N SER A 199 -14.99 1.37 -24.77
CA SER A 199 -14.77 1.14 -26.20
C SER A 199 -14.14 -0.24 -26.43
N SER A 200 -14.39 -0.81 -27.59
CA SER A 200 -13.73 -2.01 -28.09
C SER A 200 -13.28 -1.86 -29.56
N ASP A 201 -13.15 -0.61 -30.02
CA ASP A 201 -12.79 -0.26 -31.40
C ASP A 201 -11.83 0.95 -31.48
N GLY A 202 -10.97 1.08 -30.44
CA GLY A 202 -9.93 2.11 -30.39
C GLY A 202 -10.46 3.51 -30.10
N GLY A 203 -11.63 3.61 -29.43
CA GLY A 203 -12.26 4.88 -29.11
C GLY A 203 -13.14 5.45 -30.22
N SER A 204 -13.35 4.71 -31.32
CA SER A 204 -14.24 5.15 -32.42
C SER A 204 -15.72 5.16 -31.99
N SER A 205 -16.08 4.28 -31.07
CA SER A 205 -17.42 4.30 -30.43
C SER A 205 -17.34 3.91 -28.95
N TRP A 206 -18.32 4.39 -28.18
CA TRP A 206 -18.36 4.20 -26.73
C TRP A 206 -19.75 3.73 -26.28
N GLU A 207 -19.75 2.76 -25.37
CA GLU A 207 -20.99 2.22 -24.79
C GLU A 207 -21.01 2.44 -23.27
N TYR A 208 -22.18 2.89 -22.76
CA TYR A 208 -22.37 3.05 -21.32
C TYR A 208 -22.29 1.72 -20.56
N ARG A 209 -21.74 1.79 -19.36
CA ARG A 209 -21.67 0.69 -18.40
C ARG A 209 -22.33 1.11 -17.10
N ASP A 210 -23.01 0.16 -16.45
CA ASP A 210 -23.66 0.41 -15.18
C ASP A 210 -22.63 0.53 -14.06
N ALA A 211 -22.57 1.68 -13.41
CA ALA A 211 -21.85 1.85 -12.16
C ALA A 211 -22.63 1.25 -10.99
N PRO A 212 -21.96 0.77 -9.93
CA PRO A 212 -22.60 0.40 -8.67
C PRO A 212 -23.48 1.54 -8.13
N SER A 213 -24.62 1.17 -7.51
CA SER A 213 -25.63 2.14 -7.06
C SER A 213 -25.10 3.21 -6.10
N GLU A 214 -24.11 2.86 -5.31
CA GLU A 214 -23.45 3.70 -4.31
C GLU A 214 -22.72 4.89 -4.93
N VAL A 215 -22.22 4.73 -6.15
CA VAL A 215 -21.45 5.75 -6.89
C VAL A 215 -22.19 6.29 -8.12
N SER A 216 -23.41 5.85 -8.37
CA SER A 216 -24.19 6.22 -9.57
C SER A 216 -24.52 7.73 -9.71
N THR A 217 -24.27 8.53 -8.67
CA THR A 217 -24.43 9.98 -8.64
C THR A 217 -23.16 10.72 -8.24
N LYS A 218 -22.03 10.01 -8.17
CA LYS A 218 -20.72 10.54 -7.75
C LYS A 218 -19.80 10.65 -8.97
N ALA A 219 -18.84 11.56 -8.91
CA ALA A 219 -17.77 11.57 -9.90
C ALA A 219 -16.86 10.36 -9.70
N ILE A 220 -16.58 9.64 -10.78
CA ILE A 220 -15.53 8.63 -10.85
C ILE A 220 -14.35 9.34 -11.46
N ILE A 221 -13.37 9.71 -10.58
CA ILE A 221 -12.34 10.70 -10.90
C ILE A 221 -11.14 10.09 -11.63
N ASP A 222 -10.94 8.78 -11.49
CA ASP A 222 -9.83 8.10 -12.14
C ASP A 222 -10.20 6.65 -12.47
N VAL A 223 -9.71 6.16 -13.61
CA VAL A 223 -9.89 4.79 -14.08
C VAL A 223 -8.61 4.29 -14.74
N GLU A 224 -8.18 3.09 -14.39
CA GLU A 224 -6.95 2.52 -14.96
C GLU A 224 -7.10 1.02 -15.27
N TYR A 225 -6.75 0.65 -16.50
CA TYR A 225 -6.57 -0.73 -16.89
C TYR A 225 -5.24 -1.26 -16.36
N TYR A 226 -5.28 -2.45 -15.80
CA TYR A 226 -4.06 -3.21 -15.55
C TYR A 226 -3.81 -4.27 -16.63
N SER A 227 -4.86 -4.98 -17.04
CA SER A 227 -4.72 -6.12 -17.94
C SER A 227 -6.10 -6.58 -18.46
N THR A 228 -6.09 -7.57 -19.34
CA THR A 228 -7.31 -8.25 -19.84
C THR A 228 -8.16 -8.92 -18.74
N ILE A 229 -7.74 -8.90 -17.49
CA ILE A 229 -8.44 -9.53 -16.36
C ILE A 229 -8.79 -8.57 -15.24
N ARG A 230 -8.27 -7.33 -15.25
CA ARG A 230 -8.46 -6.38 -14.16
C ARG A 230 -8.37 -4.94 -14.62
N ALA A 231 -9.30 -4.11 -14.13
CA ALA A 231 -9.25 -2.66 -14.11
C ALA A 231 -9.74 -2.15 -12.76
N TYR A 232 -9.34 -0.95 -12.41
CA TYR A 232 -9.75 -0.25 -11.20
C TYR A 232 -10.26 1.15 -11.55
N ALA A 233 -11.08 1.70 -10.66
CA ALA A 233 -11.51 3.09 -10.71
C ALA A 233 -11.70 3.60 -9.27
N ILE A 234 -11.66 4.92 -9.11
CA ILE A 234 -11.88 5.55 -7.82
C ILE A 234 -12.87 6.71 -7.95
N SER A 235 -13.79 6.84 -6.97
CA SER A 235 -14.71 7.96 -6.93
C SER A 235 -14.16 9.11 -6.10
N GLU A 236 -14.73 10.30 -6.28
CA GLU A 236 -14.45 11.52 -5.50
C GLU A 236 -14.62 11.33 -3.98
N GLU A 237 -15.50 10.40 -3.56
CA GLU A 237 -15.71 10.07 -2.16
C GLU A 237 -14.82 8.92 -1.68
N GLY A 238 -13.85 8.48 -2.47
CA GLY A 238 -12.90 7.43 -2.12
C GLY A 238 -13.44 6.01 -2.23
N HIS A 239 -14.52 5.76 -3.00
CA HIS A 239 -14.92 4.38 -3.29
C HIS A 239 -13.98 3.78 -4.32
N ILE A 240 -13.38 2.65 -3.98
CA ILE A 240 -12.58 1.87 -4.92
C ILE A 240 -13.50 0.91 -5.66
N LEU A 241 -13.51 1.02 -6.98
CA LEU A 241 -14.22 0.12 -7.86
C LEU A 241 -13.23 -0.82 -8.54
N LYS A 242 -13.69 -2.04 -8.77
CA LYS A 242 -12.94 -3.00 -9.58
C LYS A 242 -13.82 -3.62 -10.64
N SER A 243 -13.25 -3.81 -11.80
CA SER A 243 -13.79 -4.64 -12.87
C SER A 243 -12.90 -5.86 -13.07
N SER A 244 -13.52 -7.02 -13.18
CA SER A 244 -12.85 -8.30 -13.36
C SER A 244 -13.45 -9.01 -14.55
N ARG A 245 -12.64 -9.77 -15.27
CA ARG A 245 -13.14 -10.63 -16.32
C ARG A 245 -14.02 -11.74 -15.73
N GLU A 246 -15.25 -11.82 -16.16
CA GLU A 246 -16.21 -12.87 -15.76
C GLU A 246 -16.61 -13.73 -16.95
N GLY A 247 -15.96 -14.90 -17.06
CA GLY A 247 -16.21 -15.80 -18.19
C GLY A 247 -15.87 -15.16 -19.53
N ASN A 248 -16.89 -14.88 -20.36
CA ASN A 248 -16.75 -14.21 -21.65
C ASN A 248 -16.99 -12.69 -21.59
N VAL A 249 -17.32 -12.14 -20.41
CA VAL A 249 -17.52 -10.68 -20.24
C VAL A 249 -16.15 -10.04 -20.09
N PRO A 250 -15.78 -9.08 -20.96
CA PRO A 250 -14.51 -8.36 -20.87
C PRO A 250 -14.38 -7.55 -19.58
N VAL A 251 -13.18 -7.19 -19.20
CA VAL A 251 -12.91 -6.19 -18.16
C VAL A 251 -13.45 -4.83 -18.62
N GLY A 252 -13.87 -4.00 -17.68
CA GLY A 252 -14.51 -2.71 -17.97
C GLY A 252 -16.04 -2.78 -18.15
N PHE A 253 -16.61 -3.97 -18.29
CA PHE A 253 -18.05 -4.13 -18.54
C PHE A 253 -18.89 -4.28 -17.27
N VAL A 254 -18.35 -4.90 -16.21
CA VAL A 254 -19.01 -5.08 -14.92
C VAL A 254 -18.13 -4.53 -13.81
N TRP A 255 -18.72 -3.68 -12.98
CA TRP A 255 -18.04 -3.00 -11.90
C TRP A 255 -18.64 -3.35 -10.54
N SER A 256 -17.80 -3.48 -9.52
CA SER A 256 -18.21 -3.69 -8.15
C SER A 256 -17.37 -2.82 -7.20
N ILE A 257 -17.97 -2.40 -6.10
CA ILE A 257 -17.24 -1.70 -5.03
C ILE A 257 -16.42 -2.71 -4.22
N VAL A 258 -15.26 -2.27 -3.76
CA VAL A 258 -14.40 -3.02 -2.85
C VAL A 258 -14.74 -2.62 -1.43
N ASP A 259 -14.97 -3.60 -0.55
CA ASP A 259 -15.05 -3.35 0.90
C ASP A 259 -13.64 -3.11 1.44
N ILE A 260 -13.41 -1.95 2.09
CA ILE A 260 -12.10 -1.48 2.49
C ILE A 260 -11.90 -1.67 3.98
N GLU A 261 -10.83 -2.34 4.38
CA GLU A 261 -10.24 -2.28 5.71
C GLU A 261 -9.08 -1.28 5.67
N ARG A 262 -9.05 -0.33 6.62
CA ARG A 262 -8.03 0.72 6.65
C ARG A 262 -6.92 0.35 7.59
N GLU A 263 -5.68 0.55 7.16
CA GLU A 263 -4.49 0.41 7.98
C GLU A 263 -3.76 1.76 8.06
N TYR A 264 -3.59 2.27 9.29
CA TYR A 264 -2.86 3.51 9.56
C TYR A 264 -1.42 3.21 9.97
N PRO A 265 -0.47 4.14 9.69
CA PRO A 265 0.93 3.95 10.09
C PRO A 265 1.06 3.85 11.62
N PRO A 266 2.04 3.11 12.15
CA PRO A 266 2.30 2.98 13.58
C PRO A 266 2.50 4.35 14.25
N GLY A 267 1.63 4.68 15.21
CA GLY A 267 1.64 5.96 15.93
C GLY A 267 0.59 6.97 15.48
N GLY A 268 -0.18 6.69 14.46
CA GLY A 268 -1.30 7.49 13.95
C GLY A 268 -2.65 7.03 14.47
N GLY A 269 -2.89 6.99 15.77
CA GLY A 269 -4.21 6.70 16.35
C GLY A 269 -4.63 5.22 16.36
N ASP A 270 -5.38 4.89 17.37
CA ASP A 270 -5.75 3.52 17.69
C ASP A 270 -6.80 2.96 16.71
N GLU A 271 -6.60 1.67 16.39
CA GLU A 271 -7.57 0.69 15.92
C GLU A 271 -7.85 0.62 14.42
N PHE A 272 -7.81 -0.61 13.90
CA PHE A 272 -8.49 -1.03 12.69
C PHE A 272 -9.95 -0.62 12.75
N GLU A 273 -10.34 0.43 12.05
CA GLU A 273 -11.75 0.67 11.80
C GLU A 273 -12.23 -0.30 10.71
N SER A 274 -13.04 -1.24 11.15
CA SER A 274 -13.61 -2.25 10.27
C SER A 274 -14.66 -1.65 9.34
N GLY A 275 -14.45 -1.84 8.03
CA GLY A 275 -15.52 -1.94 7.07
C GLY A 275 -16.23 -0.63 6.72
N GLY A 276 -15.70 0.07 5.74
CA GLY A 276 -16.42 1.06 4.95
C GLY A 276 -16.32 0.73 3.46
N SER A 277 -17.27 1.24 2.68
CA SER A 277 -17.18 1.13 1.22
C SER A 277 -16.37 2.24 0.57
N ASN A 278 -15.78 3.16 1.36
CA ASN A 278 -15.02 4.30 0.88
C ASN A 278 -13.85 4.66 1.80
N LEU A 279 -12.89 5.36 1.27
CA LEU A 279 -11.82 6.03 2.00
C LEU A 279 -12.37 7.32 2.65
N ASP A 280 -11.84 7.71 3.84
CA ASP A 280 -12.29 8.93 4.55
C ASP A 280 -11.51 10.18 4.12
N PHE A 281 -10.81 10.15 3.00
CA PHE A 281 -9.98 11.25 2.51
C PHE A 281 -10.13 11.40 1.00
N GLU A 282 -9.84 12.62 0.53
CA GLU A 282 -9.82 12.94 -0.89
C GLU A 282 -8.65 12.26 -1.58
N VAL A 283 -8.89 11.77 -2.78
CA VAL A 283 -7.90 11.15 -3.67
C VAL A 283 -7.78 12.00 -4.90
N SER A 284 -6.54 12.26 -5.35
CA SER A 284 -6.26 12.98 -6.59
C SER A 284 -5.99 12.06 -7.76
N GLY A 285 -5.48 10.86 -7.51
CA GLY A 285 -5.16 9.90 -8.57
C GLY A 285 -4.79 8.52 -8.04
N MET A 286 -4.80 7.58 -8.96
CA MET A 286 -4.46 6.17 -8.74
C MET A 286 -3.38 5.74 -9.73
N LYS A 287 -2.48 4.83 -9.31
CA LYS A 287 -1.57 4.11 -10.21
C LYS A 287 -1.64 2.62 -9.94
N VAL A 288 -2.10 1.86 -10.93
CA VAL A 288 -2.23 0.42 -10.82
C VAL A 288 -0.90 -0.25 -11.20
N LEU A 289 -0.34 -1.02 -10.26
CA LEU A 289 0.97 -1.64 -10.37
C LEU A 289 0.90 -3.15 -10.57
N GLY A 290 -0.27 -3.73 -10.44
CA GLY A 290 -0.47 -5.17 -10.52
C GLY A 290 -1.93 -5.57 -10.41
N GLN A 291 -2.21 -6.85 -10.62
CA GLN A 291 -3.58 -7.39 -10.54
C GLN A 291 -4.29 -7.05 -9.22
N PHE A 292 -3.53 -6.92 -8.13
CA PHE A 292 -4.02 -6.63 -6.78
C PHE A 292 -3.26 -5.48 -6.13
N LYS A 293 -2.37 -4.80 -6.85
CA LYS A 293 -1.50 -3.77 -6.32
C LYS A 293 -1.77 -2.44 -7.00
N PHE A 294 -2.02 -1.41 -6.22
CA PHE A 294 -2.11 -0.03 -6.68
C PHE A 294 -1.72 0.96 -5.59
N MET A 295 -1.40 2.17 -6.00
CA MET A 295 -1.14 3.31 -5.12
C MET A 295 -2.19 4.38 -5.34
N LEU A 296 -2.46 5.17 -4.28
CA LEU A 296 -3.33 6.34 -4.32
C LEU A 296 -2.57 7.56 -3.83
N SER A 297 -2.86 8.71 -4.44
CA SER A 297 -2.32 10.02 -4.06
C SER A 297 -3.45 10.99 -3.75
N GLY A 298 -3.14 12.04 -2.98
CA GLY A 298 -4.14 13.05 -2.67
C GLY A 298 -3.60 14.21 -1.85
N PRO A 299 -4.50 15.15 -1.49
CA PRO A 299 -4.18 16.26 -0.61
C PRO A 299 -3.89 15.77 0.81
N GLY A 300 -3.31 16.66 1.64
CA GLY A 300 -3.01 16.33 3.03
C GLY A 300 -1.78 15.43 3.20
N GLY A 301 -0.89 15.38 2.20
CA GLY A 301 0.26 14.48 2.19
C GLY A 301 -0.13 13.02 2.03
N TYR A 302 -1.28 12.76 1.42
CA TYR A 302 -1.80 11.41 1.33
C TYR A 302 -1.13 10.62 0.20
N LEU A 303 -0.46 9.56 0.61
CA LEU A 303 -0.02 8.46 -0.25
C LEU A 303 -0.43 7.15 0.42
N SER A 304 -0.95 6.21 -0.34
CA SER A 304 -1.28 4.89 0.18
C SER A 304 -0.98 3.78 -0.81
N LEU A 305 -0.93 2.57 -0.29
CA LEU A 305 -0.65 1.35 -1.03
C LEU A 305 -1.67 0.28 -0.68
N SER A 306 -2.20 -0.39 -1.69
CA SER A 306 -2.92 -1.65 -1.52
C SER A 306 -2.17 -2.78 -2.22
N LEU A 307 -2.12 -3.95 -1.58
CA LEU A 307 -1.48 -5.17 -2.09
C LEU A 307 -2.48 -6.30 -2.37
N ASP A 308 -3.75 -6.09 -2.06
CA ASP A 308 -4.81 -7.12 -2.10
C ASP A 308 -6.05 -6.70 -2.90
N GLY A 309 -5.89 -5.66 -3.73
CA GLY A 309 -6.94 -5.19 -4.64
C GLY A 309 -7.94 -4.24 -3.97
N GLY A 310 -7.50 -3.55 -2.93
CA GLY A 310 -8.24 -2.50 -2.26
C GLY A 310 -8.95 -2.96 -0.97
N ASN A 311 -8.87 -4.25 -0.59
CA ASN A 311 -9.48 -4.66 0.66
C ASN A 311 -8.73 -4.05 1.85
N ILE A 312 -7.40 -3.98 1.79
CA ILE A 312 -6.58 -3.23 2.74
C ILE A 312 -5.89 -2.09 1.99
N VAL A 313 -6.04 -0.87 2.51
CA VAL A 313 -5.38 0.34 2.01
C VAL A 313 -4.54 0.91 3.14
N SER A 314 -3.22 0.79 3.01
CA SER A 314 -2.26 1.22 4.02
C SER A 314 -1.74 2.61 3.69
N GLN A 315 -2.00 3.58 4.58
CA GLN A 315 -1.44 4.92 4.44
C GLN A 315 0.08 4.87 4.65
N GLN A 316 0.80 5.53 3.76
CA GLN A 316 2.26 5.58 3.78
C GLN A 316 2.78 6.67 4.72
N MET A 317 3.90 6.39 5.40
CA MET A 317 4.65 7.43 6.10
C MET A 317 5.45 8.24 5.09
N ILE A 318 5.28 9.55 5.08
CA ILE A 318 5.95 10.47 4.17
C ILE A 318 6.92 11.39 4.91
N PRO A 319 8.06 11.78 4.29
CA PRO A 319 9.06 12.65 4.91
C PRO A 319 8.82 14.15 4.67
N VAL A 320 7.61 14.54 4.23
CA VAL A 320 7.23 15.92 3.93
C VAL A 320 6.02 16.35 4.75
N SER A 321 5.65 17.64 4.65
CA SER A 321 4.48 18.19 5.34
C SER A 321 3.18 17.52 4.88
N ASN A 322 2.27 17.31 5.81
CA ASN A 322 0.89 16.88 5.52
C ASN A 322 0.01 17.99 4.88
N GLU A 323 0.58 19.14 4.52
CA GLU A 323 -0.07 20.14 3.68
C GLU A 323 0.22 19.92 2.17
N THR A 324 1.16 19.02 1.86
CA THR A 324 1.53 18.68 0.48
C THR A 324 0.37 17.99 -0.23
N VAL A 325 0.18 18.33 -1.51
CA VAL A 325 -0.74 17.63 -2.40
C VAL A 325 0.08 16.77 -3.36
N PHE A 326 -0.19 15.48 -3.39
CA PHE A 326 0.41 14.60 -4.39
C PHE A 326 -0.60 14.37 -5.52
N ASN A 327 -0.12 14.51 -6.76
CA ASN A 327 -0.96 14.52 -7.95
C ASN A 327 -0.77 13.25 -8.80
N GLY A 328 0.42 12.66 -8.84
CA GLY A 328 0.68 11.54 -9.73
C GLY A 328 1.90 10.70 -9.34
N PHE A 329 2.08 9.63 -10.10
CA PHE A 329 3.16 8.66 -9.91
C PHE A 329 3.79 8.27 -11.24
N ALA A 330 5.10 8.04 -11.24
CA ALA A 330 5.77 7.28 -12.28
C ALA A 330 6.48 6.08 -11.64
N MET A 331 6.09 4.88 -12.02
CA MET A 331 6.64 3.66 -11.45
C MET A 331 7.46 2.90 -12.49
N LEU A 332 8.71 2.60 -12.14
CA LEU A 332 9.63 1.83 -12.99
C LEU A 332 9.26 0.35 -13.00
N ASP A 333 8.76 -0.10 -11.86
CA ASP A 333 8.26 -1.46 -11.63
C ASP A 333 7.27 -1.44 -10.46
N GLY A 334 6.93 -2.59 -9.93
CA GLY A 334 6.03 -2.68 -8.79
C GLY A 334 6.58 -2.15 -7.47
N PHE A 335 7.83 -1.64 -7.40
CA PHE A 335 8.51 -1.24 -6.17
C PHE A 335 9.19 0.12 -6.27
N ARG A 336 9.85 0.42 -7.40
CA ARG A 336 10.64 1.62 -7.60
C ARG A 336 9.86 2.65 -8.39
N GLY A 337 9.95 3.90 -7.98
CA GLY A 337 9.28 4.99 -8.68
C GLY A 337 9.36 6.30 -7.94
N VAL A 338 8.56 7.24 -8.41
CA VAL A 338 8.42 8.57 -7.85
C VAL A 338 6.97 8.95 -7.68
N ALA A 339 6.71 9.82 -6.69
CA ALA A 339 5.46 10.56 -6.53
C ALA A 339 5.75 12.04 -6.71
N VAL A 340 4.89 12.75 -7.42
CA VAL A 340 5.03 14.17 -7.74
C VAL A 340 3.85 14.96 -7.18
N GLY A 341 4.08 16.24 -6.87
CA GLY A 341 3.05 17.07 -6.27
C GLY A 341 3.29 18.56 -6.37
N ASP A 342 2.48 19.31 -5.64
CA ASP A 342 2.49 20.76 -5.65
C ASP A 342 3.81 21.35 -5.12
N GLY A 343 4.20 22.51 -5.68
CA GLY A 343 5.42 23.23 -5.28
C GLY A 343 6.70 22.49 -5.65
N GLY A 344 6.67 21.65 -6.69
CA GLY A 344 7.82 20.88 -7.15
C GLY A 344 8.20 19.73 -6.22
N VAL A 345 7.31 19.34 -5.29
CA VAL A 345 7.59 18.21 -4.39
C VAL A 345 7.72 16.93 -5.19
N LEU A 346 8.83 16.24 -4.92
CA LEU A 346 9.14 14.96 -5.53
C LEU A 346 9.67 13.99 -4.48
N LEU A 347 9.00 12.86 -4.37
CA LEU A 347 9.43 11.74 -3.54
C LEU A 347 9.84 10.57 -4.42
N ARG A 348 10.89 9.88 -4.00
CA ARG A 348 11.39 8.66 -4.64
C ARG A 348 11.25 7.47 -3.69
N THR A 349 10.97 6.30 -4.23
CA THR A 349 10.91 5.05 -3.47
C THR A 349 11.63 3.90 -4.20
N GLU A 350 12.16 2.96 -3.41
CA GLU A 350 12.70 1.68 -3.89
C GLU A 350 11.88 0.47 -3.42
N ASN A 351 10.82 0.71 -2.64
CA ASN A 351 10.00 -0.35 -2.02
C ASN A 351 8.50 -0.06 -2.06
N ALA A 352 8.04 0.79 -2.98
CA ALA A 352 6.68 1.30 -3.11
C ALA A 352 6.18 2.03 -1.84
N GLY A 353 7.08 2.76 -1.18
CA GLY A 353 6.77 3.51 0.03
C GLY A 353 6.58 2.65 1.28
N SER A 354 6.82 1.35 1.20
CA SER A 354 6.73 0.48 2.37
C SER A 354 7.69 0.94 3.45
N GLU A 355 7.24 0.94 4.70
CA GLU A 355 8.05 1.35 5.83
C GLU A 355 9.32 0.50 5.95
N GLU A 356 10.46 1.17 6.11
CA GLU A 356 11.72 0.49 6.40
C GLU A 356 11.93 0.44 7.92
N PHE A 357 12.04 -0.76 8.44
CA PHE A 357 12.51 -0.96 9.81
C PHE A 357 14.01 -0.73 9.86
N VAL A 358 14.45 0.28 10.61
CA VAL A 358 15.88 0.57 10.78
C VAL A 358 16.58 -0.64 11.40
N GLY A 359 17.54 -1.20 10.68
CA GLY A 359 18.25 -2.41 11.07
C GLY A 359 18.23 -3.52 10.01
N PHE A 360 17.53 -3.33 8.92
CA PHE A 360 17.66 -4.23 7.76
C PHE A 360 18.67 -3.63 6.76
N GLU A 361 19.91 -4.07 6.82
CA GLU A 361 20.80 -3.96 5.67
C GLU A 361 20.17 -4.73 4.51
N VAL A 362 20.18 -4.14 3.31
CA VAL A 362 19.80 -4.86 2.07
C VAL A 362 20.71 -6.08 1.96
N ILE A 363 20.13 -7.25 2.17
CA ILE A 363 20.91 -8.49 2.20
C ILE A 363 21.00 -8.98 0.76
N ASP A 364 22.21 -9.02 0.24
CA ASP A 364 22.47 -9.81 -0.95
C ASP A 364 22.35 -11.29 -0.60
N PHE A 365 21.21 -11.90 -0.92
CA PHE A 365 20.99 -13.33 -0.70
C PHE A 365 21.93 -14.24 -1.52
N ASN A 366 22.69 -13.67 -2.45
CA ASN A 366 23.77 -14.39 -3.15
C ASN A 366 25.07 -14.38 -2.36
N ASP A 367 25.22 -13.47 -1.40
CA ASP A 367 26.35 -13.49 -0.44
C ASP A 367 25.98 -14.35 0.78
N PHE A 368 26.58 -15.55 0.83
CA PHE A 368 26.36 -16.49 1.93
C PHE A 368 26.73 -15.91 3.30
N GLY A 369 27.70 -14.99 3.38
CA GLY A 369 28.10 -14.32 4.62
C GLY A 369 26.99 -13.41 5.15
N GLN A 370 26.44 -12.55 4.30
CA GLN A 370 25.32 -11.66 4.64
C GLN A 370 24.05 -12.45 4.97
N PHE A 371 23.77 -13.52 4.23
CA PHE A 371 22.66 -14.42 4.53
C PHE A 371 22.78 -15.06 5.92
N VAL A 372 23.97 -15.52 6.30
CA VAL A 372 24.21 -16.12 7.62
C VAL A 372 24.04 -15.08 8.74
N ASP A 373 24.60 -13.88 8.57
CA ASP A 373 24.50 -12.83 9.58
C ASP A 373 23.03 -12.37 9.78
N TYR A 374 22.28 -12.23 8.72
CA TYR A 374 20.85 -11.94 8.76
C TYR A 374 20.01 -13.06 9.39
N SER A 375 20.28 -14.29 8.99
CA SER A 375 19.56 -15.47 9.48
C SER A 375 19.90 -15.77 10.94
N LYS A 376 21.07 -15.37 11.42
CA LYS A 376 21.59 -15.64 12.77
C LYS A 376 20.69 -15.07 13.87
N GLU A 377 20.24 -13.81 13.76
CA GLU A 377 19.36 -13.22 14.78
C GLU A 377 18.00 -13.91 14.80
N ARG A 378 17.36 -14.11 13.66
CA ARG A 378 16.08 -14.82 13.57
C ARG A 378 16.20 -16.28 14.01
N LEU A 379 17.31 -16.93 13.67
CA LEU A 379 17.61 -18.30 14.13
C LEU A 379 17.79 -18.34 15.65
N MET A 380 18.49 -17.37 16.22
CA MET A 380 18.68 -17.26 17.67
C MET A 380 17.37 -16.97 18.40
N ASP A 381 16.52 -16.10 17.88
CA ASP A 381 15.20 -15.82 18.45
C ASP A 381 14.28 -17.04 18.39
N GLY A 382 14.27 -17.75 17.28
CA GLY A 382 13.58 -19.03 17.13
C GLY A 382 14.11 -20.10 18.09
N LEU A 383 15.43 -20.14 18.29
CA LEU A 383 16.09 -21.06 19.21
C LEU A 383 15.76 -20.72 20.67
N VAL A 384 15.76 -19.44 21.02
CA VAL A 384 15.36 -18.94 22.36
C VAL A 384 13.89 -19.23 22.61
N ALA A 385 12.99 -18.97 21.65
CA ALA A 385 11.58 -19.29 21.75
C ALA A 385 11.35 -20.79 21.96
N THR A 386 12.03 -21.63 21.16
CA THR A 386 11.96 -23.08 21.28
C THR A 386 12.49 -23.54 22.64
N ALA A 387 13.61 -23.00 23.11
CA ALA A 387 14.14 -23.31 24.43
C ALA A 387 13.17 -22.95 25.55
N LYS A 388 12.51 -21.76 25.46
CA LYS A 388 11.49 -21.33 26.41
C LYS A 388 10.31 -22.33 26.45
N ILE A 389 9.81 -22.74 25.28
CA ILE A 389 8.69 -23.71 25.18
C ILE A 389 9.10 -25.07 25.79
N VAL A 390 10.29 -25.56 25.47
CA VAL A 390 10.77 -26.86 25.97
C VAL A 390 10.97 -26.83 27.49
N ILE A 391 11.62 -25.79 28.03
CA ILE A 391 11.84 -25.66 29.47
C ILE A 391 10.50 -25.54 30.20
N PHE A 392 9.57 -24.76 29.66
CA PHE A 392 8.22 -24.61 30.23
C PHE A 392 7.44 -25.93 30.20
N GLY A 393 7.50 -26.66 29.07
CA GLY A 393 6.90 -27.99 28.92
C GLY A 393 7.45 -29.00 29.92
N ILE A 394 8.76 -29.03 30.15
CA ILE A 394 9.42 -29.89 31.15
C ILE A 394 8.96 -29.53 32.55
N LEU A 395 8.95 -28.24 32.91
CA LEU A 395 8.52 -27.76 34.22
C LEU A 395 7.05 -28.09 34.49
N MET A 396 6.17 -27.87 33.50
CA MET A 396 4.75 -28.25 33.58
C MET A 396 4.58 -29.77 33.72
N GLY A 397 5.26 -30.56 32.91
CA GLY A 397 5.19 -32.02 32.97
C GLY A 397 5.68 -32.56 34.31
N PHE A 398 6.78 -32.01 34.84
CA PHE A 398 7.32 -32.37 36.16
C PHE A 398 6.37 -32.00 37.28
N SER A 399 5.80 -30.78 37.26
CA SER A 399 4.81 -30.31 38.22
C SER A 399 3.54 -31.17 38.23
N LEU A 400 3.02 -31.48 37.04
CA LEU A 400 1.85 -32.34 36.86
C LEU A 400 2.14 -33.78 37.36
N GLY A 401 3.34 -34.30 37.07
CA GLY A 401 3.80 -35.60 37.53
C GLY A 401 3.87 -35.71 39.06
N ILE A 402 4.35 -34.66 39.75
CA ILE A 402 4.37 -34.59 41.22
C ILE A 402 2.95 -34.58 41.76
N VAL A 403 2.06 -33.78 41.20
CA VAL A 403 0.66 -33.69 41.61
C VAL A 403 -0.05 -35.04 41.43
N LEU A 404 0.09 -35.67 40.30
CA LEU A 404 -0.50 -36.99 40.04
C LEU A 404 0.07 -38.09 40.96
N SER A 405 1.38 -38.03 41.24
CA SER A 405 2.02 -38.93 42.23
C SER A 405 1.47 -38.73 43.62
N MET A 406 1.28 -37.46 44.06
CA MET A 406 0.68 -37.16 45.37
C MET A 406 -0.79 -37.66 45.47
N LEU A 407 -1.56 -37.53 44.41
CA LEU A 407 -2.94 -38.03 44.32
C LEU A 407 -2.99 -39.54 44.39
N LYS A 408 -2.04 -40.23 43.72
CA LYS A 408 -1.99 -41.72 43.70
C LYS A 408 -1.55 -42.34 45.03
N THR A 409 -0.68 -41.63 45.78
CA THR A 409 -0.13 -42.14 47.06
C THR A 409 -0.90 -41.65 48.30
N SER A 410 -1.88 -40.77 48.13
CA SER A 410 -2.69 -40.27 49.25
C SER A 410 -3.87 -41.21 49.56
N PRO A 411 -4.01 -41.71 50.79
CA PRO A 411 -5.14 -42.53 51.22
C PRO A 411 -6.44 -41.76 51.39
N THR A 412 -6.47 -40.47 51.02
CA THR A 412 -7.61 -39.58 51.25
C THR A 412 -8.53 -39.53 50.04
N THR A 413 -9.83 -39.62 50.27
CA THR A 413 -10.87 -39.50 49.25
C THR A 413 -10.92 -38.04 48.71
N LEU A 414 -11.27 -37.87 47.44
CA LEU A 414 -11.41 -36.53 46.77
C LEU A 414 -12.20 -35.50 47.59
N LYS A 415 -13.09 -35.92 48.47
CA LYS A 415 -13.87 -35.06 49.33
C LYS A 415 -13.04 -34.34 50.43
N ASN A 416 -11.97 -34.95 50.90
CA ASN A 416 -11.07 -34.35 51.89
C ASN A 416 -10.00 -33.44 51.27
N VAL A 417 -9.68 -33.62 49.99
CA VAL A 417 -8.74 -32.76 49.25
C VAL A 417 -9.38 -31.39 48.96
N ALA A 418 -10.68 -31.35 48.72
CA ALA A 418 -11.41 -30.11 48.43
C ALA A 418 -11.56 -29.20 49.65
N GLN A 419 -11.40 -29.72 50.86
CA GLN A 419 -11.57 -28.96 52.14
C GLN A 419 -10.24 -28.48 52.75
N THR A 420 -9.09 -28.77 52.15
CA THR A 420 -7.80 -28.36 52.69
C THR A 420 -7.13 -27.35 51.78
N ASN A 421 -6.31 -26.46 52.34
CA ASN A 421 -5.45 -25.47 51.61
C ASN A 421 -4.62 -26.11 50.49
N ARG A 422 -4.52 -27.43 50.42
CA ARG A 422 -3.83 -28.20 49.35
C ARG A 422 -4.54 -28.12 48.02
N PHE A 423 -5.87 -27.91 47.99
CA PHE A 423 -6.64 -27.73 46.75
C PHE A 423 -6.33 -26.36 46.13
N GLN A 424 -6.16 -25.32 46.94
CA GLN A 424 -5.74 -24.01 46.45
C GLN A 424 -4.32 -24.04 45.87
N ILE A 425 -3.41 -24.79 46.46
CA ILE A 425 -2.06 -25.02 45.95
C ILE A 425 -2.10 -25.78 44.62
N LEU A 426 -2.95 -26.79 44.48
CA LEU A 426 -3.17 -27.54 43.26
C LEU A 426 -3.72 -26.65 42.14
N LEU A 427 -4.70 -25.81 42.46
CA LEU A 427 -5.30 -24.85 41.53
C LEU A 427 -4.25 -23.84 41.02
N MET A 428 -3.40 -23.38 41.94
CA MET A 428 -2.36 -22.41 41.63
C MET A 428 -1.25 -22.98 40.68
N PHE A 429 -0.93 -24.27 40.83
CA PHE A 429 0.08 -24.93 39.97
C PHE A 429 -0.45 -25.40 38.63
N VAL A 430 -1.75 -25.56 38.45
CA VAL A 430 -2.36 -26.05 37.20
C VAL A 430 -3.03 -24.92 36.40
N VAL A 431 -3.74 -24.02 37.09
CA VAL A 431 -4.53 -22.97 36.42
C VAL A 431 -3.67 -21.76 36.04
N THR A 432 -2.71 -21.38 36.89
CA THR A 432 -1.86 -20.21 36.59
C THR A 432 -0.95 -20.41 35.36
N PRO A 433 -0.31 -21.57 35.15
CA PRO A 433 0.44 -21.79 33.92
C PRO A 433 -0.44 -21.89 32.67
N LEU A 434 -1.65 -22.44 32.78
CA LEU A 434 -2.61 -22.48 31.68
C LEU A 434 -3.09 -21.05 31.33
N TRP A 435 -3.33 -20.21 32.32
CA TRP A 435 -3.73 -18.82 32.07
C TRP A 435 -2.62 -17.97 31.45
N LEU A 436 -1.36 -18.18 31.86
CA LEU A 436 -0.20 -17.54 31.29
C LEU A 436 0.09 -17.99 29.84
N SER A 437 -0.24 -19.24 29.48
CA SER A 437 -0.05 -19.74 28.11
C SER A 437 -1.07 -19.16 27.12
N PHE A 438 -2.21 -18.63 27.56
CA PHE A 438 -3.20 -17.94 26.73
C PHE A 438 -2.90 -16.45 26.54
N GLN A 439 -1.93 -15.88 27.24
CA GLN A 439 -1.54 -14.46 27.13
C GLN A 439 -0.23 -14.22 26.37
N ILE A 440 0.34 -15.24 25.77
CA ILE A 440 1.51 -15.07 24.90
C ILE A 440 0.97 -14.97 23.46
N PRO A 441 1.00 -13.78 22.80
CA PRO A 441 0.73 -13.70 21.37
C PRO A 441 1.78 -14.52 20.63
N ILE A 442 1.31 -15.36 19.71
CA ILE A 442 2.13 -16.16 18.80
C ILE A 442 2.60 -15.27 17.67
#